data_be7bda47e5bf12204269bbff8c4cfd03
#
_entry.id   be7bda47e5bf12204269bbff8c4cfd03
#
_cell.length_a   1.000
_cell.length_b   1.000
_cell.length_c   1.000
_cell.angle_alpha   90.00
_cell.angle_beta   90.00
_cell.angle_gamma   90.00
#
_symmetry.space_group_name_H-M   'P 1'
#
loop_
_entity.id
_entity.type
_entity.pdbx_description
1 polymer ?
#
loop_
_entity_poly.entity_id
_entity_poly.type
_entity_poly.pdbx_seq_one_letter_code
_entity_poly.pdbx_strand_id
1 'polypeptide(L)'
;MAVDQRYYAHVPPNSLSERLMISARDRIFSDFMSRMLPSPDHRILDVGVSDIVNDGANVLERSYPYQENITACGLSDAPDFRAAFPKVDYRQIEPNTSLPFETNSFDIAASNAVLEHVGSFEKQVLFVGELCRVARRVFITVPNKFFPVEHHTALLLAHYQPHTFTMACRLTGQDDWANDENLILMTRKRLWRIAAPSGRSATVGYTGLRLGPFSSNLFLILD
;
A
#
# COMPACT_ATOMS: atom_id res chain seq x y z
N MET A 1 17.46 -4.33 -6.59
CA MET A 1 16.96 -4.67 -5.24
C MET A 1 15.47 -4.34 -5.28
N ALA A 2 14.62 -5.23 -4.80
CA ALA A 2 13.17 -4.98 -4.77
C ALA A 2 12.86 -3.75 -3.89
N VAL A 3 11.77 -3.02 -4.20
CA VAL A 3 11.37 -1.80 -3.46
C VAL A 3 11.22 -2.09 -1.96
N ASP A 4 10.61 -3.22 -1.62
CA ASP A 4 10.39 -3.68 -0.23
C ASP A 4 11.69 -3.82 0.55
N GLN A 5 12.72 -4.47 -0.03
CA GLN A 5 14.00 -4.67 0.64
C GLN A 5 14.70 -3.34 0.95
N ARG A 6 14.55 -2.35 0.07
CA ARG A 6 15.09 -1.00 0.30
C ARG A 6 14.36 -0.28 1.42
N TYR A 7 13.03 -0.39 1.46
CA TYR A 7 12.20 0.25 2.49
C TYR A 7 12.53 -0.28 3.88
N TYR A 8 12.54 -1.60 4.07
CA TYR A 8 12.80 -2.20 5.38
C TYR A 8 14.26 -2.09 5.83
N ALA A 9 15.20 -1.89 4.93
CA ALA A 9 16.61 -1.64 5.31
C ALA A 9 16.81 -0.36 6.15
N HIS A 10 15.90 0.61 6.06
CA HIS A 10 15.97 1.87 6.81
C HIS A 10 15.17 1.86 8.12
N VAL A 11 14.54 0.76 8.48
CA VAL A 11 13.76 0.62 9.72
C VAL A 11 14.41 -0.45 10.61
N PRO A 12 15.34 -0.06 11.50
CA PRO A 12 16.00 -1.02 12.37
C PRO A 12 15.01 -1.75 13.28
N PRO A 13 15.19 -3.06 13.51
CA PRO A 13 14.37 -3.83 14.45
C PRO A 13 14.39 -3.23 15.86
N ASN A 14 13.26 -3.27 16.55
CA ASN A 14 13.03 -2.72 17.89
C ASN A 14 13.22 -1.19 18.02
N SER A 15 13.29 -0.47 16.91
CA SER A 15 13.41 0.99 16.89
C SER A 15 12.07 1.69 17.13
N LEU A 16 12.13 2.98 17.49
CA LEU A 16 10.92 3.81 17.57
C LEU A 16 10.22 3.92 16.22
N SER A 17 10.97 3.99 15.12
CA SER A 17 10.44 4.04 13.75
C SER A 17 9.66 2.77 13.41
N GLU A 18 10.14 1.60 13.77
CA GLU A 18 9.41 0.35 13.60
C GLU A 18 8.11 0.33 14.39
N ARG A 19 8.16 0.69 15.68
CA ARG A 19 6.96 0.75 16.54
C ARG A 19 5.91 1.72 15.99
N LEU A 20 6.33 2.85 15.45
CA LEU A 20 5.44 3.81 14.81
C LEU A 20 4.86 3.24 13.50
N MET A 21 5.67 2.56 12.70
CA MET A 21 5.22 1.89 11.48
C MET A 21 4.17 0.82 11.78
N ILE A 22 4.43 -0.07 12.77
CA ILE A 22 3.47 -1.10 13.22
C ILE A 22 2.17 -0.44 13.68
N SER A 23 2.25 0.58 14.54
CA SER A 23 1.05 1.31 15.01
C SER A 23 0.27 1.98 13.87
N ALA A 24 0.94 2.49 12.84
CA ALA A 24 0.27 3.02 11.65
C ALA A 24 -0.51 1.93 10.91
N ARG A 25 0.10 0.77 10.72
CA ARG A 25 -0.50 -0.36 10.00
C ARG A 25 -1.64 -1.02 10.77
N ASP A 26 -1.54 -1.12 12.09
CA ASP A 26 -2.64 -1.61 12.93
C ASP A 26 -3.87 -0.68 12.83
N ARG A 27 -3.67 0.64 12.75
CA ARG A 27 -4.75 1.59 12.51
C ARG A 27 -5.33 1.48 11.10
N ILE A 28 -4.49 1.27 10.09
CA ILE A 28 -4.93 1.01 8.70
C ILE A 28 -5.79 -0.26 8.67
N PHE A 29 -5.36 -1.33 9.34
CA PHE A 29 -6.15 -2.56 9.45
C PHE A 29 -7.48 -2.33 10.18
N SER A 30 -7.49 -1.58 11.28
CA SER A 30 -8.71 -1.21 11.99
C SER A 30 -9.68 -0.40 11.10
N ASP A 31 -9.15 0.54 10.31
CA ASP A 31 -9.94 1.29 9.32
C ASP A 31 -10.47 0.37 8.21
N PHE A 32 -9.67 -0.58 7.70
CA PHE A 32 -10.13 -1.60 6.77
C PHE A 32 -11.31 -2.39 7.35
N MET A 33 -11.16 -2.95 8.53
CA MET A 33 -12.21 -3.74 9.17
C MET A 33 -13.50 -2.94 9.41
N SER A 34 -13.39 -1.70 9.88
CA SER A 34 -14.55 -0.87 10.21
C SER A 34 -15.27 -0.29 8.99
N ARG A 35 -14.57 -0.08 7.87
CA ARG A 35 -15.13 0.53 6.66
C ARG A 35 -15.57 -0.49 5.64
N MET A 36 -14.78 -1.55 5.46
CA MET A 36 -15.08 -2.60 4.49
C MET A 36 -16.03 -3.65 5.06
N LEU A 37 -16.10 -3.79 6.40
CA LEU A 37 -16.96 -4.73 7.11
C LEU A 37 -16.90 -6.15 6.51
N PRO A 38 -15.69 -6.73 6.36
CA PRO A 38 -15.57 -8.04 5.76
C PRO A 38 -16.29 -9.09 6.61
N SER A 39 -17.11 -9.93 5.99
CA SER A 39 -17.72 -11.09 6.63
C SER A 39 -16.81 -12.33 6.52
N PRO A 40 -17.06 -13.37 7.35
CA PRO A 40 -16.30 -14.64 7.26
C PRO A 40 -16.35 -15.32 5.90
N ASP A 41 -17.34 -15.01 5.07
CA ASP A 41 -17.53 -15.64 3.75
C ASP A 41 -16.98 -14.78 2.60
N HIS A 42 -16.51 -13.55 2.90
CA HIS A 42 -15.96 -12.68 1.87
C HIS A 42 -14.61 -13.16 1.37
N ARG A 43 -14.47 -13.25 0.04
CA ARG A 43 -13.19 -13.47 -0.63
C ARG A 43 -12.45 -12.14 -0.73
N ILE A 44 -11.24 -12.11 -0.20
CA ILE A 44 -10.41 -10.91 -0.15
C ILE A 44 -9.18 -11.12 -1.05
N LEU A 45 -8.90 -10.14 -1.90
CA LEU A 45 -7.65 -10.06 -2.66
C LEU A 45 -6.75 -9.02 -2.01
N ASP A 46 -5.50 -9.35 -1.67
CA ASP A 46 -4.48 -8.36 -1.31
C ASP A 46 -3.40 -8.28 -2.39
N VAL A 47 -3.20 -7.09 -2.97
CA VAL A 47 -2.27 -6.88 -4.08
C VAL A 47 -1.08 -6.03 -3.64
N GLY A 48 0.10 -6.64 -3.69
CA GLY A 48 1.37 -6.01 -3.35
C GLY A 48 1.92 -6.46 -2.00
N VAL A 49 1.72 -7.74 -1.65
CA VAL A 49 2.35 -8.32 -0.46
C VAL A 49 3.85 -8.45 -0.62
N SER A 50 4.56 -8.38 0.49
CA SER A 50 6.02 -8.49 0.56
C SER A 50 6.43 -9.89 1.00
N ASP A 51 7.58 -10.40 0.48
CA ASP A 51 8.22 -11.62 1.00
C ASP A 51 8.88 -11.40 2.36
N ILE A 52 8.98 -10.14 2.81
CA ILE A 52 9.53 -9.82 4.14
C ILE A 52 8.50 -10.14 5.21
N VAL A 53 8.89 -11.01 6.15
CA VAL A 53 8.06 -11.40 7.28
C VAL A 53 8.58 -10.72 8.55
N ASN A 54 7.90 -9.66 8.95
CA ASN A 54 8.10 -8.96 10.22
C ASN A 54 6.79 -8.35 10.71
N ASP A 55 6.80 -7.78 11.90
CA ASP A 55 5.59 -7.21 12.52
C ASP A 55 5.01 -6.01 11.76
N GLY A 56 5.77 -5.40 10.89
CA GLY A 56 5.33 -4.27 10.08
C GLY A 56 4.85 -4.66 8.67
N ALA A 57 5.11 -5.87 8.18
CA ALA A 57 4.70 -6.32 6.85
C ALA A 57 3.40 -7.12 6.88
N ASN A 58 2.71 -7.18 5.73
CA ASN A 58 1.60 -8.12 5.48
C ASN A 58 0.54 -8.11 6.59
N VAL A 59 0.11 -6.91 7.00
CA VAL A 59 -0.75 -6.73 8.17
C VAL A 59 -2.12 -7.39 7.99
N LEU A 60 -2.63 -7.47 6.76
CA LEU A 60 -3.92 -8.11 6.48
C LEU A 60 -3.81 -9.61 6.76
N GLU A 61 -2.81 -10.29 6.22
CA GLU A 61 -2.57 -11.73 6.38
C GLU A 61 -2.30 -12.08 7.84
N ARG A 62 -1.52 -11.26 8.53
CA ARG A 62 -1.21 -11.46 9.94
C ARG A 62 -2.42 -11.31 10.86
N SER A 63 -3.32 -10.35 10.56
CA SER A 63 -4.34 -9.88 11.52
C SER A 63 -5.76 -10.30 11.17
N TYR A 64 -6.04 -10.67 9.90
CA TYR A 64 -7.37 -11.11 9.49
C TYR A 64 -7.66 -12.53 9.97
N PRO A 65 -8.78 -12.78 10.67
CA PRO A 65 -9.02 -14.08 11.32
C PRO A 65 -9.31 -15.24 10.35
N TYR A 66 -9.71 -14.93 9.11
CA TYR A 66 -10.07 -15.93 8.08
C TYR A 66 -9.05 -15.89 6.94
N GLN A 67 -7.80 -16.28 7.24
CA GLN A 67 -6.69 -16.24 6.29
C GLN A 67 -6.94 -17.09 5.03
N GLU A 68 -7.72 -18.17 5.16
CA GLU A 68 -8.12 -19.06 4.06
C GLU A 68 -8.98 -18.38 3.00
N ASN A 69 -9.55 -17.22 3.30
CA ASN A 69 -10.34 -16.42 2.36
C ASN A 69 -9.51 -15.30 1.69
N ILE A 70 -8.21 -15.22 2.00
CA ILE A 70 -7.31 -14.26 1.37
C ILE A 70 -6.60 -14.93 0.19
N THR A 71 -6.65 -14.27 -0.96
CA THR A 71 -5.71 -14.46 -2.06
C THR A 71 -4.74 -13.29 -2.06
N ALA A 72 -3.44 -13.55 -1.99
CA ALA A 72 -2.41 -12.53 -1.97
C ALA A 72 -1.61 -12.52 -3.27
N CYS A 73 -1.26 -11.33 -3.77
CA CYS A 73 -0.46 -11.16 -4.98
C CYS A 73 0.82 -10.39 -4.70
N GLY A 74 1.95 -10.88 -5.25
CA GLY A 74 3.25 -10.23 -5.19
C GLY A 74 4.03 -10.41 -6.49
N LEU A 75 5.18 -9.72 -6.61
CA LEU A 75 6.01 -9.73 -7.82
C LEU A 75 7.08 -10.83 -7.82
N SER A 76 7.33 -11.49 -6.69
CA SER A 76 8.30 -12.58 -6.53
C SER A 76 7.59 -13.90 -6.26
N ASP A 77 8.33 -15.00 -6.15
CA ASP A 77 7.81 -16.30 -5.71
C ASP A 77 7.49 -16.38 -4.20
N ALA A 78 7.94 -15.40 -3.42
CA ALA A 78 7.64 -15.15 -2.02
C ALA A 78 7.68 -16.38 -1.10
N PRO A 79 8.83 -17.09 -1.00
CA PRO A 79 8.93 -18.31 -0.21
C PRO A 79 8.73 -18.09 1.30
N ASP A 80 9.24 -16.98 1.85
CA ASP A 80 9.11 -16.67 3.28
C ASP A 80 7.67 -16.29 3.63
N PHE A 81 7.00 -15.49 2.79
CA PHE A 81 5.59 -15.17 2.93
C PHE A 81 4.72 -16.44 2.93
N ARG A 82 4.93 -17.33 1.95
CA ARG A 82 4.15 -18.57 1.81
C ARG A 82 4.38 -19.53 2.99
N ALA A 83 5.59 -19.56 3.54
CA ALA A 83 5.89 -20.32 4.74
C ALA A 83 5.21 -19.75 6.00
N ALA A 84 5.16 -18.42 6.12
CA ALA A 84 4.55 -17.73 7.25
C ALA A 84 3.01 -17.77 7.22
N PHE A 85 2.40 -17.74 6.02
CA PHE A 85 0.95 -17.68 5.83
C PHE A 85 0.42 -18.85 4.97
N PRO A 86 0.56 -20.11 5.42
CA PRO A 86 0.25 -21.29 4.60
C PRO A 86 -1.23 -21.47 4.25
N LYS A 87 -2.13 -20.71 4.88
CA LYS A 87 -3.57 -20.73 4.58
C LYS A 87 -3.95 -19.72 3.50
N VAL A 88 -3.08 -18.76 3.17
CA VAL A 88 -3.31 -17.75 2.14
C VAL A 88 -2.98 -18.33 0.77
N ASP A 89 -3.88 -18.15 -0.22
CA ASP A 89 -3.60 -18.52 -1.61
C ASP A 89 -2.69 -17.44 -2.23
N TYR A 90 -1.42 -17.77 -2.46
CA TYR A 90 -0.46 -16.83 -3.04
C TYR A 90 -0.37 -16.97 -4.55
N ARG A 91 -0.39 -15.85 -5.28
CA ARG A 91 -0.21 -15.77 -6.73
C ARG A 91 0.88 -14.77 -7.08
N GLN A 92 1.90 -15.23 -7.79
CA GLN A 92 2.86 -14.32 -8.41
C GLN A 92 2.21 -13.63 -9.61
N ILE A 93 2.42 -12.32 -9.75
CA ILE A 93 1.90 -11.49 -10.83
C ILE A 93 3.02 -10.68 -11.48
N GLU A 94 2.78 -10.22 -12.72
CA GLU A 94 3.69 -9.31 -13.41
C GLU A 94 3.25 -7.84 -13.20
N PRO A 95 4.18 -6.90 -13.07
CA PRO A 95 3.85 -5.50 -12.87
C PRO A 95 3.18 -4.90 -14.11
N ASN A 96 2.19 -4.03 -13.90
CA ASN A 96 1.46 -3.31 -14.96
C ASN A 96 0.76 -4.21 -15.99
N THR A 97 0.38 -5.42 -15.61
CA THR A 97 -0.44 -6.34 -16.41
C THR A 97 -1.82 -6.51 -15.79
N SER A 98 -2.74 -7.11 -16.55
CA SER A 98 -4.04 -7.51 -16.01
C SER A 98 -3.87 -8.57 -14.94
N LEU A 99 -4.62 -8.45 -13.85
CA LEU A 99 -4.65 -9.45 -12.79
C LEU A 99 -5.24 -10.78 -13.32
N PRO A 100 -4.67 -11.96 -12.98
CA PRO A 100 -5.08 -13.25 -13.52
C PRO A 100 -6.36 -13.80 -12.87
N PHE A 101 -7.36 -12.93 -12.71
CA PHE A 101 -8.65 -13.25 -12.08
C PHE A 101 -9.81 -12.76 -12.94
N GLU A 102 -10.95 -13.43 -12.81
CA GLU A 102 -12.17 -13.03 -13.48
C GLU A 102 -12.77 -11.76 -12.87
N THR A 103 -13.60 -11.07 -13.63
CA THR A 103 -14.36 -9.89 -13.18
C THR A 103 -15.25 -10.26 -11.98
N ASN A 104 -15.21 -9.45 -10.92
CA ASN A 104 -15.98 -9.64 -9.69
C ASN A 104 -15.73 -10.98 -8.98
N SER A 105 -14.53 -11.57 -9.13
CA SER A 105 -14.16 -12.81 -8.44
C SER A 105 -13.89 -12.64 -6.95
N PHE A 106 -13.75 -11.40 -6.48
CA PHE A 106 -13.57 -11.07 -5.07
C PHE A 106 -14.64 -10.10 -4.56
N ASP A 107 -14.93 -10.16 -3.27
CA ASP A 107 -15.83 -9.22 -2.61
C ASP A 107 -15.09 -7.91 -2.27
N ILE A 108 -13.83 -8.02 -1.85
CA ILE A 108 -12.97 -6.90 -1.49
C ILE A 108 -11.59 -7.09 -2.10
N ALA A 109 -11.05 -6.04 -2.73
CA ALA A 109 -9.61 -5.96 -3.02
C ALA A 109 -8.96 -4.92 -2.12
N ALA A 110 -7.84 -5.29 -1.52
CA ALA A 110 -6.98 -4.44 -0.72
C ALA A 110 -5.64 -4.20 -1.42
N SER A 111 -5.02 -3.04 -1.18
CA SER A 111 -3.64 -2.77 -1.58
C SER A 111 -3.05 -1.71 -0.66
N ASN A 112 -1.98 -2.05 0.06
CA ASN A 112 -1.40 -1.19 1.07
C ASN A 112 0.01 -0.76 0.68
N ALA A 113 0.24 0.54 0.50
CA ALA A 113 1.54 1.14 0.17
C ALA A 113 2.17 0.56 -1.12
N VAL A 114 1.38 0.44 -2.17
CA VAL A 114 1.79 -0.07 -3.49
C VAL A 114 1.60 0.97 -4.59
N LEU A 115 0.47 1.69 -4.57
CA LEU A 115 0.05 2.58 -5.65
C LEU A 115 1.07 3.69 -5.93
N GLU A 116 1.81 4.15 -4.93
CA GLU A 116 2.90 5.11 -5.05
C GLU A 116 4.11 4.60 -5.84
N HIS A 117 4.24 3.28 -6.00
CA HIS A 117 5.34 2.59 -6.71
C HIS A 117 4.94 2.08 -8.09
N VAL A 118 3.69 2.22 -8.47
CA VAL A 118 3.19 1.74 -9.78
C VAL A 118 3.74 2.56 -10.96
N GLY A 119 4.24 3.78 -10.70
CA GLY A 119 4.82 4.66 -11.70
C GLY A 119 3.84 5.72 -12.21
N SER A 120 3.72 5.95 -13.53
CA SER A 120 2.99 7.07 -14.10
C SER A 120 1.51 7.13 -13.67
N PHE A 121 0.88 8.29 -13.89
CA PHE A 121 -0.53 8.47 -13.59
C PHE A 121 -1.42 7.45 -14.33
N GLU A 122 -1.12 7.18 -15.60
CA GLU A 122 -1.84 6.23 -16.44
C GLU A 122 -1.72 4.80 -15.91
N LYS A 123 -0.53 4.40 -15.47
CA LYS A 123 -0.29 3.11 -14.82
C LYS A 123 -1.07 2.99 -13.50
N GLN A 124 -1.10 4.05 -12.69
CA GLN A 124 -1.90 4.09 -11.46
C GLN A 124 -3.40 3.97 -11.74
N VAL A 125 -3.91 4.61 -12.79
CA VAL A 125 -5.32 4.46 -13.24
C VAL A 125 -5.60 3.03 -13.68
N LEU A 126 -4.70 2.41 -14.46
CA LEU A 126 -4.85 1.01 -14.88
C LEU A 126 -4.85 0.05 -13.69
N PHE A 127 -3.93 0.24 -12.74
CA PHE A 127 -3.86 -0.57 -11.52
C PHE A 127 -5.17 -0.50 -10.72
N VAL A 128 -5.69 0.70 -10.47
CA VAL A 128 -6.96 0.89 -9.77
C VAL A 128 -8.13 0.31 -10.57
N GLY A 129 -8.11 0.46 -11.91
CA GLY A 129 -9.09 -0.15 -12.81
C GLY A 129 -9.13 -1.67 -12.71
N GLU A 130 -7.96 -2.32 -12.63
CA GLU A 130 -7.86 -3.78 -12.45
C GLU A 130 -8.39 -4.24 -11.08
N LEU A 131 -8.07 -3.53 -10.00
CA LEU A 131 -8.67 -3.82 -8.69
C LEU A 131 -10.20 -3.70 -8.74
N CYS A 132 -10.71 -2.67 -9.41
CA CYS A 132 -12.15 -2.49 -9.61
C CYS A 132 -12.76 -3.57 -10.52
N ARG A 133 -12.03 -4.09 -11.49
CA ARG A 133 -12.52 -5.17 -12.35
C ARG A 133 -12.68 -6.47 -11.59
N VAL A 134 -11.70 -6.84 -10.78
CA VAL A 134 -11.68 -8.14 -10.10
C VAL A 134 -12.47 -8.18 -8.80
N ALA A 135 -12.75 -7.03 -8.17
CA ALA A 135 -13.44 -6.98 -6.90
C ALA A 135 -14.65 -6.03 -6.91
N ARG A 136 -15.62 -6.32 -6.06
CA ARG A 136 -16.83 -5.49 -5.89
C ARG A 136 -16.53 -4.19 -5.16
N ARG A 137 -15.65 -4.23 -4.16
CA ARG A 137 -15.22 -3.09 -3.36
C ARG A 137 -13.69 -3.04 -3.29
N VAL A 138 -13.12 -1.85 -3.22
CA VAL A 138 -11.67 -1.68 -3.22
C VAL A 138 -11.25 -0.80 -2.04
N PHE A 139 -10.19 -1.18 -1.34
CA PHE A 139 -9.55 -0.41 -0.28
C PHE A 139 -8.05 -0.26 -0.57
N ILE A 140 -7.63 0.96 -0.83
CA ILE A 140 -6.22 1.28 -1.12
C ILE A 140 -5.71 2.25 -0.06
N THR A 141 -4.49 2.02 0.42
CA THR A 141 -3.80 3.00 1.27
C THR A 141 -2.45 3.38 0.71
N VAL A 142 -2.07 4.63 0.93
CA VAL A 142 -0.80 5.21 0.46
C VAL A 142 -0.24 6.16 1.51
N PRO A 143 1.09 6.38 1.55
CA PRO A 143 1.68 7.45 2.33
C PRO A 143 1.13 8.82 1.93
N ASN A 144 0.92 9.69 2.92
CA ASN A 144 0.43 11.05 2.68
C ASN A 144 1.60 12.01 2.49
N LYS A 145 1.73 12.61 1.32
CA LYS A 145 2.73 13.64 1.03
C LYS A 145 2.79 14.75 2.11
N PHE A 146 1.67 15.09 2.72
CA PHE A 146 1.61 16.18 3.70
C PHE A 146 1.88 15.75 5.14
N PHE A 147 2.32 14.51 5.36
CA PHE A 147 2.85 14.11 6.66
C PHE A 147 4.28 14.68 6.82
N PRO A 148 4.67 15.20 8.00
CA PRO A 148 5.96 15.90 8.17
C PRO A 148 7.20 15.06 7.85
N VAL A 149 7.14 13.76 8.04
CA VAL A 149 8.24 12.81 7.76
C VAL A 149 7.89 11.98 6.53
N GLU A 150 8.78 11.98 5.52
CA GLU A 150 8.60 11.12 4.37
C GLU A 150 8.89 9.66 4.74
N HIS A 151 8.00 8.73 4.36
CA HIS A 151 7.97 7.37 4.88
C HIS A 151 9.14 6.49 4.40
N HIS A 152 9.62 6.70 3.17
CA HIS A 152 10.66 5.86 2.55
C HIS A 152 12.07 6.32 2.90
N THR A 153 12.23 7.62 3.12
CA THR A 153 13.53 8.26 3.34
C THR A 153 13.75 8.70 4.78
N ALA A 154 12.68 8.75 5.58
CA ALA A 154 12.64 9.37 6.90
C ALA A 154 13.04 10.88 6.93
N LEU A 155 13.06 11.54 5.77
CA LEU A 155 13.41 12.96 5.66
C LEU A 155 12.28 13.84 6.19
N LEU A 156 12.64 14.77 7.07
CA LEU A 156 11.71 15.73 7.66
C LEU A 156 11.48 16.91 6.71
N LEU A 157 10.23 17.15 6.29
CA LEU A 157 9.73 18.28 5.49
C LEU A 157 10.37 18.46 4.10
N ALA A 158 11.48 17.80 3.78
CA ALA A 158 12.22 17.97 2.53
C ALA A 158 11.36 17.65 1.28
N HIS A 159 10.44 16.68 1.40
CA HIS A 159 9.58 16.18 0.32
C HIS A 159 8.41 17.12 -0.04
N TYR A 160 8.22 18.21 0.68
CA TYR A 160 7.17 19.18 0.35
C TYR A 160 7.46 19.92 -0.95
N GLN A 161 8.74 20.12 -1.30
CA GLN A 161 9.20 20.72 -2.53
C GLN A 161 10.05 19.71 -3.33
N PRO A 162 9.83 19.51 -4.63
CA PRO A 162 10.56 18.53 -5.43
C PRO A 162 12.08 18.75 -5.39
N HIS A 163 12.52 20.00 -5.53
CA HIS A 163 13.96 20.32 -5.55
C HIS A 163 14.65 20.01 -4.21
N THR A 164 14.05 20.38 -3.09
CA THR A 164 14.60 20.09 -1.76
C THR A 164 14.62 18.60 -1.47
N PHE A 165 13.61 17.85 -1.93
CA PHE A 165 13.56 16.41 -1.80
C PHE A 165 14.67 15.73 -2.58
N THR A 166 14.81 16.06 -3.88
CA THR A 166 15.90 15.53 -4.72
C THR A 166 17.28 15.82 -4.14
N MET A 167 17.51 17.05 -3.68
CA MET A 167 18.78 17.43 -3.07
C MET A 167 19.04 16.67 -1.77
N ALA A 168 18.04 16.53 -0.90
CA ALA A 168 18.16 15.80 0.36
C ALA A 168 18.41 14.31 0.11
N CYS A 169 17.72 13.68 -0.84
CA CYS A 169 17.97 12.30 -1.25
C CYS A 169 19.40 12.10 -1.71
N ARG A 170 19.94 12.99 -2.55
CA ARG A 170 21.34 12.94 -3.01
C ARG A 170 22.34 13.04 -1.86
N LEU A 171 22.11 13.97 -0.94
CA LEU A 171 22.99 14.17 0.23
C LEU A 171 23.00 12.99 1.20
N THR A 172 21.92 12.22 1.23
CA THR A 172 21.76 11.05 2.11
C THR A 172 21.97 9.71 1.41
N GLY A 173 22.37 9.70 0.13
CA GLY A 173 22.59 8.47 -0.64
C GLY A 173 21.30 7.69 -0.96
N GLN A 174 20.18 8.39 -1.06
CA GLN A 174 18.84 7.82 -1.28
C GLN A 174 18.25 8.26 -2.64
N ASP A 175 19.11 8.45 -3.66
CA ASP A 175 18.75 8.99 -4.98
C ASP A 175 17.60 8.25 -5.67
N ASP A 176 17.50 6.95 -5.45
CA ASP A 176 16.45 6.10 -6.03
C ASP A 176 15.03 6.58 -5.67
N TRP A 177 14.84 7.14 -4.46
CA TRP A 177 13.54 7.65 -4.01
C TRP A 177 13.16 9.01 -4.61
N ALA A 178 14.12 9.72 -5.19
CA ALA A 178 13.86 10.96 -5.91
C ALA A 178 13.39 10.75 -7.36
N ASN A 179 13.32 9.48 -7.82
CA ASN A 179 12.84 9.14 -9.15
C ASN A 179 11.34 8.80 -9.11
N ASP A 180 10.54 9.51 -9.92
CA ASP A 180 9.09 9.31 -10.04
C ASP A 180 8.70 7.89 -10.53
N GLU A 181 9.63 7.15 -11.15
CA GLU A 181 9.40 5.74 -11.49
C GLU A 181 9.40 4.82 -10.25
N ASN A 182 10.08 5.23 -9.18
CA ASN A 182 10.19 4.45 -7.94
C ASN A 182 9.23 4.94 -6.85
N LEU A 183 8.96 6.25 -6.79
CA LEU A 183 8.12 6.84 -5.76
C LEU A 183 7.34 8.05 -6.26
N ILE A 184 6.05 7.96 -6.20
CA ILE A 184 5.13 9.09 -6.41
C ILE A 184 4.59 9.56 -5.05
N LEU A 185 4.88 10.80 -4.67
CA LEU A 185 4.35 11.40 -3.44
C LEU A 185 2.84 11.64 -3.57
N MET A 186 2.06 10.86 -2.82
CA MET A 186 0.61 10.78 -2.97
C MET A 186 -0.14 11.89 -2.23
N THR A 187 -1.19 12.41 -2.84
CA THR A 187 -2.08 13.42 -2.27
C THR A 187 -3.54 13.01 -2.43
N ARG A 188 -4.45 13.56 -1.61
CA ARG A 188 -5.90 13.36 -1.77
C ARG A 188 -6.39 13.72 -3.17
N LYS A 189 -5.90 14.85 -3.72
CA LYS A 189 -6.26 15.30 -5.08
C LYS A 189 -5.85 14.27 -6.14
N ARG A 190 -4.65 13.67 -5.99
CA ARG A 190 -4.19 12.64 -6.92
C ARG A 190 -5.05 11.39 -6.83
N LEU A 191 -5.37 10.92 -5.62
CA LEU A 191 -6.25 9.76 -5.42
C LEU A 191 -7.63 9.97 -6.06
N TRP A 192 -8.26 11.14 -5.87
CA TRP A 192 -9.51 11.49 -6.54
C TRP A 192 -9.42 11.42 -8.07
N ARG A 193 -8.33 11.93 -8.63
CA ARG A 193 -8.11 11.91 -10.10
C ARG A 193 -7.90 10.50 -10.63
N ILE A 194 -7.20 9.64 -9.87
CA ILE A 194 -6.98 8.23 -10.23
C ILE A 194 -8.29 7.44 -10.14
N ALA A 195 -9.10 7.71 -9.15
CA ALA A 195 -10.38 7.03 -8.93
C ALA A 195 -11.44 7.38 -9.99
N ALA A 196 -11.46 8.62 -10.49
CA ALA A 196 -12.51 9.15 -11.36
C ALA A 196 -12.80 8.29 -12.60
N PRO A 197 -11.81 7.73 -13.33
CA PRO A 197 -12.08 6.90 -14.50
C PRO A 197 -12.79 5.58 -14.21
N SER A 198 -12.77 5.09 -12.96
CA SER A 198 -13.47 3.84 -12.58
C SER A 198 -15.00 3.94 -12.66
N GLY A 199 -15.54 5.15 -12.64
CA GLY A 199 -16.99 5.39 -12.60
C GLY A 199 -17.67 4.98 -11.27
N ARG A 200 -16.89 4.51 -10.29
CA ARG A 200 -17.39 4.07 -8.98
C ARG A 200 -17.53 5.22 -7.99
N SER A 201 -18.38 5.02 -6.99
CA SER A 201 -18.41 5.90 -5.82
C SER A 201 -17.08 5.83 -5.09
N ALA A 202 -16.40 6.98 -4.96
CA ALA A 202 -15.10 7.07 -4.33
C ALA A 202 -15.18 7.81 -2.98
N THR A 203 -14.45 7.31 -1.99
CA THR A 203 -14.23 8.00 -0.70
C THR A 203 -12.74 8.09 -0.45
N VAL A 204 -12.23 9.31 -0.24
CA VAL A 204 -10.82 9.55 0.09
C VAL A 204 -10.71 10.19 1.47
N GLY A 205 -9.97 9.55 2.35
CA GLY A 205 -9.82 10.00 3.75
C GLY A 205 -8.41 9.81 4.28
N TYR A 206 -8.29 9.96 5.59
CA TYR A 206 -7.03 9.90 6.32
C TYR A 206 -7.02 8.69 7.24
N THR A 207 -5.87 8.01 7.32
CA THR A 207 -5.62 6.84 8.17
C THR A 207 -4.18 6.83 8.70
N GLY A 208 -3.79 5.80 9.44
CA GLY A 208 -2.46 5.67 10.03
C GLY A 208 -2.24 6.57 11.24
N LEU A 209 -1.00 6.98 11.46
CA LEU A 209 -0.64 7.82 12.60
C LEU A 209 -1.17 9.24 12.47
N ARG A 210 -1.49 9.83 13.62
CA ARG A 210 -1.83 11.25 13.75
C ARG A 210 -0.72 12.01 14.46
N LEU A 211 -0.30 13.14 13.85
CA LEU A 211 0.59 14.11 14.46
C LEU A 211 -0.09 15.49 14.37
N GLY A 212 -0.83 15.85 15.40
CA GLY A 212 -1.71 17.03 15.36
C GLY A 212 -2.71 16.92 14.19
N PRO A 213 -2.74 17.90 13.27
CA PRO A 213 -3.65 17.87 12.11
C PRO A 213 -3.18 16.93 10.99
N PHE A 214 -1.95 16.41 11.07
CA PHE A 214 -1.35 15.59 10.02
C PHE A 214 -1.66 14.11 10.22
N SER A 215 -1.90 13.40 9.11
CA SER A 215 -2.07 11.94 9.08
C SER A 215 -1.00 11.32 8.20
N SER A 216 -0.42 10.22 8.66
CA SER A 216 0.67 9.57 7.94
C SER A 216 0.24 8.95 6.61
N ASN A 217 -0.99 8.49 6.52
CA ASN A 217 -1.50 7.78 5.35
C ASN A 217 -2.85 8.35 4.89
N LEU A 218 -3.14 8.12 3.62
CA LEU A 218 -4.45 8.31 2.99
C LEU A 218 -5.06 6.95 2.69
N PHE A 219 -6.39 6.89 2.65
CA PHE A 219 -7.11 5.76 2.06
C PHE A 219 -7.98 6.22 0.90
N LEU A 220 -8.21 5.31 -0.04
CA LEU A 220 -9.21 5.38 -1.10
C LEU A 220 -10.09 4.15 -1.00
N ILE A 221 -11.42 4.37 -0.94
CA ILE A 221 -12.45 3.33 -1.05
C ILE A 221 -13.19 3.54 -2.35
N LEU A 222 -13.48 2.45 -3.06
CA LEU A 222 -14.31 2.42 -4.26
C LEU A 222 -15.41 1.35 -4.06
N ASP A 223 -16.67 1.81 -4.08
CA ASP A 223 -17.89 1.00 -3.93
C ASP A 223 -18.63 0.85 -5.25
#